data_147c4ecb78b74144beb2d0515df5c081
#
_entry.id   147c4ecb78b74144beb2d0515df5c081
#
_cell.length_a   1.000
_cell.length_b   1.000
_cell.length_c   1.000
_cell.angle_alpha   90.00
_cell.angle_beta   90.00
_cell.angle_gamma   90.00
#
_symmetry.space_group_name_H-M   'P 1'
#
loop_
_entity.id
_entity.type
_entity.pdbx_description
1 polymer ?
#
loop_
_entity_poly.entity_id
_entity_poly.type
_entity_poly.pdbx_seq_one_letter_code
_entity_poly.pdbx_strand_id
1 'polypeptide(L)'
;FLPAISNFYNTFISKQRVTGGKHIPPERIPKTFQHGVESLNFINPDKGMFTYPTALYSAGHACLDMEKVADRDHMFVNRDRKFTTIVGDSGGYQIGKGVIKFDWKDFEGNKANKVRSDILNWLELTSDWAMTLDVPTWAADDLNSPKTGLKSFQDTLDGTIYNNKFFQKNRLGQTKLLNVLQGDDWNTAQIWYDAVKDFEFEGWAMGGINMC
;
A
#
# COMPACT_ATOMS: atom_id res chain seq x y z
N PHE A 1 -14.84 -2.99 9.54
CA PHE A 1 -13.69 -3.93 9.46
C PHE A 1 -13.06 -3.85 8.08
N LEU A 2 -11.72 -3.80 7.98
CA LEU A 2 -10.97 -3.71 6.74
C LEU A 2 -9.94 -4.87 6.71
N PRO A 3 -10.29 -6.03 6.11
CA PRO A 3 -9.38 -7.17 6.06
C PRO A 3 -8.17 -6.87 5.18
N ALA A 4 -6.97 -7.11 5.71
CA ALA A 4 -5.72 -6.98 4.97
C ALA A 4 -5.46 -8.24 4.14
N ILE A 5 -5.18 -8.04 2.85
CA ILE A 5 -4.84 -9.11 1.92
C ILE A 5 -3.32 -9.31 1.93
N SER A 6 -2.89 -10.55 2.18
CA SER A 6 -1.47 -10.90 2.11
C SER A 6 -1.03 -11.16 0.67
N ASN A 7 0.28 -11.02 0.42
CA ASN A 7 0.87 -11.41 -0.87
C ASN A 7 0.60 -12.90 -1.21
N PHE A 8 0.62 -13.77 -0.19
CA PHE A 8 0.29 -15.19 -0.39
C PHE A 8 -1.12 -15.36 -0.95
N TYR A 9 -2.12 -14.70 -0.32
CA TYR A 9 -3.51 -14.83 -0.74
C TYR A 9 -3.72 -14.23 -2.14
N ASN A 10 -3.15 -13.06 -2.43
CA ASN A 10 -3.20 -12.47 -3.76
C ASN A 10 -2.59 -13.40 -4.82
N THR A 11 -1.39 -13.94 -4.56
CA THR A 11 -0.74 -14.89 -5.48
C THR A 11 -1.57 -16.15 -5.67
N PHE A 12 -2.16 -16.66 -4.59
CA PHE A 12 -2.98 -17.85 -4.62
C PHE A 12 -4.22 -17.66 -5.52
N ILE A 13 -4.93 -16.56 -5.36
CA ILE A 13 -6.12 -16.24 -6.17
C ILE A 13 -5.74 -15.83 -7.60
N SER A 14 -4.88 -14.82 -7.74
CA SER A 14 -4.56 -14.22 -9.04
C SER A 14 -3.81 -15.17 -9.98
N LYS A 15 -2.93 -16.04 -9.43
CA LYS A 15 -2.08 -16.95 -10.20
C LYS A 15 -2.46 -18.41 -10.04
N GLN A 16 -3.38 -18.73 -9.13
CA GLN A 16 -3.72 -20.11 -8.78
C GLN A 16 -2.47 -20.94 -8.43
N ARG A 17 -1.53 -20.32 -7.70
CA ARG A 17 -0.24 -20.90 -7.33
C ARG A 17 -0.03 -20.86 -5.83
N VAL A 18 0.67 -21.85 -5.31
CA VAL A 18 1.16 -21.90 -3.92
C VAL A 18 2.62 -21.45 -3.86
N THR A 19 3.13 -21.33 -2.63
CA THR A 19 4.55 -21.02 -2.37
C THR A 19 5.47 -21.89 -3.23
N GLY A 20 6.47 -21.26 -3.85
CA GLY A 20 7.37 -21.93 -4.80
C GLY A 20 6.87 -21.96 -6.25
N GLY A 21 5.77 -21.24 -6.55
CA GLY A 21 5.28 -21.02 -7.93
C GLY A 21 4.60 -22.23 -8.58
N LYS A 22 4.32 -23.29 -7.82
CA LYS A 22 3.61 -24.46 -8.31
C LYS A 22 2.13 -24.19 -8.47
N HIS A 23 1.55 -24.61 -9.59
CA HIS A 23 0.10 -24.59 -9.78
C HIS A 23 -0.59 -25.53 -8.77
N ILE A 24 -1.80 -25.16 -8.37
CA ILE A 24 -2.64 -26.02 -7.53
C ILE A 24 -3.18 -27.14 -8.43
N PRO A 25 -2.87 -28.42 -8.12
CA PRO A 25 -3.42 -29.52 -8.89
C PRO A 25 -4.95 -29.51 -8.80
N PRO A 26 -5.69 -29.68 -9.91
CA PRO A 26 -7.15 -29.64 -9.92
C PRO A 26 -7.80 -30.62 -8.93
N GLU A 27 -7.19 -31.78 -8.71
CA GLU A 27 -7.65 -32.79 -7.78
C GLU A 27 -7.58 -32.39 -6.31
N ARG A 28 -6.82 -31.31 -5.98
CA ARG A 28 -6.75 -30.73 -4.64
C ARG A 28 -7.76 -29.62 -4.41
N ILE A 29 -8.48 -29.21 -5.45
CA ILE A 29 -9.53 -28.20 -5.34
C ILE A 29 -10.81 -28.93 -4.95
N PRO A 30 -11.48 -28.56 -3.83
CA PRO A 30 -12.75 -29.17 -3.43
C PRO A 30 -13.78 -29.09 -4.55
N LYS A 31 -14.50 -30.18 -4.80
CA LYS A 31 -15.58 -30.24 -5.82
C LYS A 31 -16.71 -29.23 -5.57
N THR A 32 -16.86 -28.78 -4.34
CA THR A 32 -17.81 -27.73 -3.93
C THR A 32 -17.43 -26.34 -4.43
N PHE A 33 -16.18 -26.14 -4.87
CA PHE A 33 -15.71 -24.87 -5.43
C PHE A 33 -16.05 -24.80 -6.91
N GLN A 34 -17.26 -24.32 -7.22
CA GLN A 34 -17.79 -24.27 -8.59
C GLN A 34 -16.91 -23.46 -9.57
N HIS A 35 -16.16 -22.49 -9.04
CA HIS A 35 -15.23 -21.66 -9.82
C HIS A 35 -13.76 -21.95 -9.48
N GLY A 36 -13.47 -23.16 -9.00
CA GLY A 36 -12.12 -23.52 -8.60
C GLY A 36 -11.60 -22.61 -7.48
N VAL A 37 -10.35 -22.20 -7.57
CA VAL A 37 -9.72 -21.31 -6.57
C VAL A 37 -10.41 -19.94 -6.49
N GLU A 38 -10.99 -19.43 -7.58
CA GLU A 38 -11.76 -18.18 -7.58
C GLU A 38 -12.96 -18.21 -6.60
N SER A 39 -13.46 -19.40 -6.23
CA SER A 39 -14.49 -19.52 -5.18
C SER A 39 -14.04 -18.99 -3.82
N LEU A 40 -12.75 -18.84 -3.60
CA LEU A 40 -12.17 -18.23 -2.40
C LEU A 40 -11.96 -16.71 -2.54
N ASN A 41 -12.16 -16.13 -3.72
CA ASN A 41 -11.97 -14.70 -3.95
C ASN A 41 -13.11 -13.89 -3.33
N PHE A 42 -12.95 -13.47 -2.07
CA PHE A 42 -14.01 -12.80 -1.33
C PHE A 42 -14.37 -11.40 -1.84
N ILE A 43 -13.53 -10.79 -2.70
CA ILE A 43 -13.84 -9.51 -3.34
C ILE A 43 -14.51 -9.68 -4.72
N ASN A 44 -14.79 -10.92 -5.14
CA ASN A 44 -15.50 -11.21 -6.39
C ASN A 44 -16.93 -11.67 -6.09
N PRO A 45 -17.96 -10.84 -6.34
CA PRO A 45 -19.35 -11.19 -6.01
C PRO A 45 -19.91 -12.31 -6.87
N ASP A 46 -19.36 -12.52 -8.10
CA ASP A 46 -19.89 -13.50 -9.05
C ASP A 46 -19.37 -14.91 -8.80
N LYS A 47 -18.18 -15.03 -8.19
CA LYS A 47 -17.48 -16.32 -8.06
C LYS A 47 -17.18 -16.72 -6.63
N GLY A 48 -17.07 -15.75 -5.73
CA GLY A 48 -16.74 -15.98 -4.32
C GLY A 48 -17.85 -16.73 -3.58
N MET A 49 -17.51 -17.77 -2.84
CA MET A 49 -18.45 -18.45 -1.93
C MET A 49 -18.87 -17.58 -0.74
N PHE A 50 -18.00 -16.69 -0.32
CA PHE A 50 -18.23 -15.63 0.66
C PHE A 50 -17.73 -14.32 0.05
N THR A 51 -18.50 -13.27 0.19
CA THR A 51 -18.13 -11.96 -0.35
C THR A 51 -18.09 -10.90 0.73
N TYR A 52 -17.08 -10.03 0.64
CA TYR A 52 -16.94 -8.89 1.51
C TYR A 52 -16.45 -7.68 0.70
N PRO A 53 -17.13 -6.52 0.80
CA PRO A 53 -16.96 -5.46 -0.19
C PRO A 53 -15.73 -4.57 0.03
N THR A 54 -14.96 -4.77 1.09
CA THR A 54 -13.79 -3.93 1.38
C THR A 54 -12.56 -4.76 1.70
N ALA A 55 -11.40 -4.27 1.27
CA ALA A 55 -10.12 -4.86 1.65
C ALA A 55 -8.99 -3.82 1.65
N LEU A 56 -7.93 -4.11 2.40
CA LEU A 56 -6.68 -3.37 2.38
C LEU A 56 -5.60 -4.20 1.69
N TYR A 57 -4.85 -3.57 0.79
CA TYR A 57 -3.69 -4.18 0.17
C TYR A 57 -2.51 -3.21 0.11
N SER A 58 -1.32 -3.68 0.52
CA SER A 58 -0.13 -2.85 0.67
C SER A 58 0.83 -2.99 -0.51
N ALA A 59 1.38 -1.87 -0.97
CA ALA A 59 2.50 -1.81 -1.90
C ALA A 59 3.73 -2.60 -1.42
N GLY A 60 3.87 -2.74 -0.10
CA GLY A 60 4.92 -3.56 0.52
C GLY A 60 4.82 -5.06 0.22
N HIS A 61 3.65 -5.53 -0.18
CA HIS A 61 3.39 -6.92 -0.59
C HIS A 61 3.24 -7.08 -2.10
N ALA A 62 3.13 -5.98 -2.83
CA ALA A 62 2.90 -5.96 -4.26
C ALA A 62 4.18 -6.15 -5.08
N CYS A 63 3.99 -6.42 -6.36
CA CYS A 63 5.03 -6.24 -7.35
C CYS A 63 4.87 -4.85 -7.96
N LEU A 64 5.82 -3.96 -7.69
CA LEU A 64 5.81 -2.60 -8.23
C LEU A 64 6.33 -2.51 -9.69
N ASP A 65 6.51 -3.65 -10.37
CA ASP A 65 6.78 -3.71 -11.80
C ASP A 65 5.46 -3.55 -12.56
N MET A 66 5.21 -2.36 -13.08
CA MET A 66 3.93 -1.98 -13.69
C MET A 66 3.56 -2.82 -14.91
N GLU A 67 4.54 -3.40 -15.62
CA GLU A 67 4.28 -4.32 -16.74
C GLU A 67 3.64 -5.64 -16.26
N LYS A 68 3.86 -5.99 -15.01
CA LYS A 68 3.39 -7.26 -14.40
C LYS A 68 2.19 -7.09 -13.47
N VAL A 69 1.81 -5.87 -13.11
CA VAL A 69 0.74 -5.62 -12.12
C VAL A 69 -0.57 -6.27 -12.54
N ALA A 70 -0.99 -6.10 -13.80
CA ALA A 70 -2.25 -6.66 -14.29
C ALA A 70 -2.34 -8.18 -14.14
N ASP A 71 -1.20 -8.87 -14.26
CA ASP A 71 -1.11 -10.32 -14.10
C ASP A 71 -0.93 -10.72 -12.62
N ARG A 72 -0.07 -10.03 -11.87
CA ARG A 72 0.26 -10.39 -10.48
C ARG A 72 -0.79 -9.97 -9.47
N ASP A 73 -1.44 -8.85 -9.72
CA ASP A 73 -2.50 -8.28 -8.87
C ASP A 73 -3.87 -8.36 -9.56
N HIS A 74 -4.06 -9.39 -10.39
CA HIS A 74 -5.25 -9.61 -11.20
C HIS A 74 -6.55 -9.48 -10.41
N MET A 75 -6.63 -10.04 -9.19
CA MET A 75 -7.82 -9.97 -8.36
C MET A 75 -8.22 -8.54 -7.99
N PHE A 76 -7.28 -7.60 -7.93
CA PHE A 76 -7.55 -6.18 -7.65
C PHE A 76 -7.83 -5.40 -8.93
N VAL A 77 -7.02 -5.60 -9.97
CA VAL A 77 -7.13 -4.87 -11.24
C VAL A 77 -8.45 -5.17 -11.94
N ASN A 78 -8.90 -6.43 -11.90
CA ASN A 78 -10.10 -6.90 -12.59
C ASN A 78 -11.32 -7.07 -11.68
N ARG A 79 -11.31 -6.48 -10.47
CA ARG A 79 -12.46 -6.53 -9.57
C ARG A 79 -13.65 -5.73 -10.10
N ASP A 80 -14.83 -6.05 -9.66
CA ASP A 80 -15.99 -5.16 -9.81
C ASP A 80 -15.87 -3.97 -8.83
N ARG A 81 -15.48 -2.82 -9.34
CA ARG A 81 -15.32 -1.57 -8.57
C ARG A 81 -16.66 -0.99 -8.07
N LYS A 82 -17.80 -1.46 -8.56
CA LYS A 82 -19.11 -1.09 -8.03
C LYS A 82 -19.44 -1.83 -6.75
N PHE A 83 -18.97 -3.07 -6.64
CA PHE A 83 -19.15 -3.90 -5.45
C PHE A 83 -18.03 -3.69 -4.44
N THR A 84 -16.76 -3.62 -4.88
CA THR A 84 -15.59 -3.71 -4.02
C THR A 84 -14.85 -2.39 -3.91
N THR A 85 -14.58 -1.95 -2.69
CA THR A 85 -13.70 -0.83 -2.37
C THR A 85 -12.37 -1.35 -1.82
N ILE A 86 -11.26 -1.00 -2.48
CA ILE A 86 -9.91 -1.33 -2.02
C ILE A 86 -9.25 -0.09 -1.45
N VAL A 87 -8.71 -0.23 -0.23
CA VAL A 87 -7.82 0.76 0.39
C VAL A 87 -6.38 0.30 0.18
N GLY A 88 -5.60 1.12 -0.53
CA GLY A 88 -4.19 0.91 -0.80
C GLY A 88 -3.33 1.49 0.32
N ASP A 89 -2.42 0.67 0.87
CA ASP A 89 -1.35 1.17 1.72
C ASP A 89 -0.10 1.41 0.88
N SER A 90 0.49 2.58 1.01
CA SER A 90 1.66 3.02 0.24
C SER A 90 2.96 2.25 0.55
N GLY A 91 2.99 1.53 1.66
CA GLY A 91 4.17 0.76 2.05
C GLY A 91 5.26 1.57 2.75
N GLY A 92 4.93 2.69 3.38
CA GLY A 92 5.88 3.50 4.17
C GLY A 92 6.61 2.67 5.24
N TYR A 93 5.89 1.78 5.92
CA TYR A 93 6.50 0.81 6.84
C TYR A 93 7.56 -0.06 6.17
N GLN A 94 7.27 -0.61 5.00
CA GLN A 94 8.17 -1.51 4.27
C GLN A 94 9.39 -0.78 3.70
N ILE A 95 9.26 0.49 3.33
CA ILE A 95 10.39 1.36 2.95
C ILE A 95 11.29 1.59 4.17
N GLY A 96 10.73 2.00 5.29
CA GLY A 96 11.48 2.23 6.53
C GLY A 96 12.19 0.98 7.05
N LYS A 97 11.61 -0.21 6.87
CA LYS A 97 12.25 -1.49 7.20
C LYS A 97 13.20 -2.01 6.11
N GLY A 98 13.32 -1.34 4.96
CA GLY A 98 14.20 -1.73 3.85
C GLY A 98 13.72 -2.93 3.04
N VAL A 99 12.45 -3.30 3.15
CA VAL A 99 11.81 -4.32 2.30
C VAL A 99 11.65 -3.78 0.88
N ILE A 100 11.05 -2.60 0.74
CA ILE A 100 11.11 -1.83 -0.50
C ILE A 100 12.42 -1.04 -0.49
N LYS A 101 13.25 -1.24 -1.50
CA LYS A 101 14.52 -0.52 -1.61
C LYS A 101 14.28 0.93 -1.99
N PHE A 102 14.76 1.83 -1.14
CA PHE A 102 14.60 3.25 -1.31
C PHE A 102 15.97 3.94 -1.17
N ASP A 103 16.25 4.94 -1.99
CA ASP A 103 17.52 5.66 -1.94
C ASP A 103 17.44 6.82 -0.93
N TRP A 104 17.68 6.49 0.33
CA TRP A 104 17.66 7.47 1.43
C TRP A 104 18.78 8.52 1.34
N LYS A 105 19.90 8.19 0.66
CA LYS A 105 21.04 9.12 0.54
C LYS A 105 20.81 10.18 -0.54
N ASP A 106 20.03 9.82 -1.56
CA ASP A 106 19.60 10.74 -2.62
C ASP A 106 18.07 10.74 -2.65
N PHE A 107 17.50 11.25 -1.55
CA PHE A 107 16.07 11.18 -1.26
C PHE A 107 15.21 11.85 -2.35
N GLU A 108 15.68 12.93 -2.94
CA GLU A 108 15.00 13.68 -4.00
C GLU A 108 15.44 13.26 -5.41
N GLY A 109 16.37 12.32 -5.51
CA GLY A 109 16.96 11.88 -6.75
C GLY A 109 16.09 10.92 -7.57
N ASN A 110 16.57 10.63 -8.76
CA ASN A 110 15.82 9.85 -9.76
C ASN A 110 15.44 8.45 -9.28
N LYS A 111 16.30 7.77 -8.50
CA LYS A 111 16.01 6.41 -8.00
C LYS A 111 14.88 6.42 -6.98
N ALA A 112 14.92 7.35 -6.02
CA ALA A 112 13.86 7.53 -5.04
C ALA A 112 12.55 7.96 -5.70
N ASN A 113 12.60 8.89 -6.65
CA ASN A 113 11.44 9.35 -7.40
C ASN A 113 10.83 8.24 -8.27
N LYS A 114 11.66 7.33 -8.81
CA LYS A 114 11.13 6.13 -9.49
C LYS A 114 10.30 5.25 -8.55
N VAL A 115 10.77 5.00 -7.34
CA VAL A 115 10.02 4.22 -6.34
C VAL A 115 8.70 4.91 -5.99
N ARG A 116 8.70 6.25 -5.81
CA ARG A 116 7.47 7.02 -5.59
C ARG A 116 6.48 6.88 -6.73
N SER A 117 6.99 6.99 -7.98
CA SER A 117 6.16 6.82 -9.18
C SER A 117 5.57 5.40 -9.27
N ASP A 118 6.40 4.39 -9.02
CA ASP A 118 5.95 2.99 -9.09
C ASP A 118 4.86 2.72 -8.03
N ILE A 119 5.02 3.25 -6.81
CA ILE A 119 4.01 3.14 -5.75
C ILE A 119 2.72 3.89 -6.14
N LEU A 120 2.83 5.14 -6.57
CA LEU A 120 1.67 5.95 -6.94
C LEU A 120 0.88 5.31 -8.09
N ASN A 121 1.55 4.89 -9.16
CA ASN A 121 0.94 4.24 -10.30
C ASN A 121 0.25 2.92 -9.89
N TRP A 122 0.90 2.16 -9.02
CA TRP A 122 0.32 0.92 -8.50
C TRP A 122 -0.94 1.19 -7.67
N LEU A 123 -0.92 2.19 -6.79
CA LEU A 123 -2.08 2.60 -6.00
C LEU A 123 -3.24 3.03 -6.89
N GLU A 124 -2.97 3.83 -7.92
CA GLU A 124 -4.00 4.31 -8.84
C GLU A 124 -4.60 3.19 -9.70
N LEU A 125 -3.83 2.15 -10.00
CA LEU A 125 -4.34 0.99 -10.74
C LEU A 125 -5.17 0.04 -9.85
N THR A 126 -4.79 -0.14 -8.60
CA THR A 126 -5.32 -1.21 -7.74
C THR A 126 -6.32 -0.74 -6.70
N SER A 127 -6.33 0.55 -6.34
CA SER A 127 -7.07 1.05 -5.17
C SER A 127 -8.13 2.08 -5.55
N ASP A 128 -9.13 2.25 -4.68
CA ASP A 128 -10.15 3.29 -4.79
C ASP A 128 -9.82 4.45 -3.83
N TRP A 129 -9.27 4.10 -2.68
CA TRP A 129 -8.68 5.01 -1.69
C TRP A 129 -7.27 4.53 -1.39
N ALA A 130 -6.33 5.44 -1.15
CA ALA A 130 -4.96 5.06 -0.80
C ALA A 130 -4.31 6.06 0.14
N MET A 131 -3.47 5.56 1.03
CA MET A 131 -2.62 6.38 1.88
C MET A 131 -1.50 7.00 1.04
N THR A 132 -1.20 8.28 1.27
CA THR A 132 0.01 8.88 0.72
C THR A 132 1.26 8.22 1.30
N LEU A 133 2.40 8.38 0.64
CA LEU A 133 3.64 7.78 1.10
C LEU A 133 4.23 8.61 2.24
N ASP A 134 3.92 8.24 3.47
CA ASP A 134 4.50 8.82 4.66
C ASP A 134 5.86 8.20 5.01
N VAL A 135 6.66 8.93 5.76
CA VAL A 135 7.88 8.43 6.41
C VAL A 135 7.58 8.30 7.90
N PRO A 136 7.40 7.09 8.43
CA PRO A 136 7.01 6.91 9.83
C PRO A 136 8.02 7.50 10.80
N THR A 137 7.56 8.06 11.93
CA THR A 137 8.43 8.69 12.95
C THR A 137 9.53 7.76 13.44
N TRP A 138 9.23 6.48 13.64
CA TRP A 138 10.20 5.47 14.06
C TRP A 138 11.32 5.19 13.02
N ALA A 139 11.21 5.69 11.77
CA ALA A 139 12.27 5.52 10.78
C ALA A 139 13.55 6.28 11.13
N ALA A 140 13.46 7.24 12.06
CA ALA A 140 14.58 8.01 12.62
C ALA A 140 15.06 7.50 13.99
N ASP A 141 14.49 6.41 14.53
CA ASP A 141 14.94 5.83 15.80
C ASP A 141 16.33 5.16 15.70
N ASP A 142 16.93 4.83 16.82
CA ASP A 142 18.29 4.23 16.90
C ASP A 142 18.41 2.91 16.14
N LEU A 143 17.31 2.15 15.96
CA LEU A 143 17.31 0.86 15.28
C LEU A 143 17.25 1.03 13.76
N ASN A 144 16.58 2.06 13.28
CA ASN A 144 16.26 2.25 11.86
C ASN A 144 17.11 3.37 11.23
N SER A 145 17.52 4.38 11.98
CA SER A 145 18.41 5.47 11.53
C SER A 145 19.68 4.98 10.79
N PRO A 146 20.37 3.89 11.20
CA PRO A 146 21.50 3.38 10.42
C PRO A 146 21.16 2.93 9.01
N LYS A 147 19.90 2.57 8.73
CA LYS A 147 19.41 2.11 7.42
C LYS A 147 18.88 3.27 6.58
N THR A 148 18.15 4.18 7.21
CA THR A 148 17.45 5.29 6.55
C THR A 148 18.34 6.53 6.44
N GLY A 149 19.27 6.72 7.36
CA GLY A 149 20.06 7.96 7.50
C GLY A 149 19.29 9.09 8.17
N LEU A 150 17.99 8.92 8.48
CA LEU A 150 17.16 9.88 9.19
C LEU A 150 17.53 9.89 10.68
N LYS A 151 17.52 11.07 11.30
CA LYS A 151 18.05 11.25 12.67
C LYS A 151 17.06 11.95 13.61
N SER A 152 15.97 12.46 13.06
CA SER A 152 15.03 13.27 13.83
C SER A 152 13.60 13.11 13.32
N PHE A 153 12.65 13.45 14.18
CA PHE A 153 11.25 13.66 13.80
C PHE A 153 11.13 14.61 12.61
N GLN A 154 11.92 15.70 12.59
CA GLN A 154 11.87 16.67 11.50
C GLN A 154 12.28 16.05 10.15
N ASP A 155 13.30 15.18 10.13
CA ASP A 155 13.69 14.49 8.89
C ASP A 155 12.55 13.62 8.35
N THR A 156 11.78 12.96 9.22
CA THR A 156 10.63 12.14 8.79
C THR A 156 9.48 13.00 8.27
N LEU A 157 9.23 14.13 8.92
CA LEU A 157 8.23 15.09 8.49
C LEU A 157 8.59 15.71 7.14
N ASP A 158 9.83 16.19 6.96
CA ASP A 158 10.32 16.76 5.71
C ASP A 158 10.23 15.76 4.56
N GLY A 159 10.59 14.51 4.83
CA GLY A 159 10.45 13.41 3.89
C GLY A 159 8.99 13.17 3.47
N THR A 160 8.06 13.22 4.41
CA THR A 160 6.63 13.09 4.13
C THR A 160 6.10 14.28 3.32
N ILE A 161 6.49 15.50 3.68
CA ILE A 161 6.12 16.71 2.93
C ILE A 161 6.60 16.59 1.46
N TYR A 162 7.82 16.13 1.23
CA TYR A 162 8.32 15.91 -0.12
C TYR A 162 7.50 14.84 -0.88
N ASN A 163 7.21 13.73 -0.23
CA ASN A 163 6.39 12.66 -0.82
C ASN A 163 4.98 13.16 -1.16
N ASN A 164 4.36 13.94 -0.29
CA ASN A 164 3.05 14.55 -0.53
C ASN A 164 3.06 15.51 -1.72
N LYS A 165 4.08 16.38 -1.83
CA LYS A 165 4.29 17.24 -3.01
C LYS A 165 4.44 16.41 -4.28
N PHE A 166 5.20 15.32 -4.21
CA PHE A 166 5.41 14.42 -5.35
C PHE A 166 4.10 13.77 -5.78
N PHE A 167 3.32 13.23 -4.85
CA PHE A 167 2.03 12.58 -5.13
C PHE A 167 1.02 13.59 -5.67
N GLN A 168 0.88 14.76 -5.05
CA GLN A 168 -0.03 15.81 -5.52
C GLN A 168 0.26 16.24 -6.95
N LYS A 169 1.56 16.38 -7.29
CA LYS A 169 2.01 16.79 -8.62
C LYS A 169 1.82 15.71 -9.70
N ASN A 170 1.98 14.42 -9.35
CA ASN A 170 2.09 13.34 -10.32
C ASN A 170 0.88 12.41 -10.36
N ARG A 171 -0.12 12.58 -9.46
CA ARG A 171 -1.34 11.76 -9.45
C ARG A 171 -2.15 11.95 -10.73
N LEU A 172 -2.78 10.87 -11.19
CA LEU A 172 -3.72 10.89 -12.31
C LEU A 172 -5.16 11.13 -11.86
N GLY A 173 -5.43 11.04 -10.55
CA GLY A 173 -6.75 11.27 -9.95
C GLY A 173 -7.70 10.08 -10.05
N GLN A 174 -7.21 8.90 -10.35
CA GLN A 174 -8.02 7.68 -10.41
C GLN A 174 -8.33 7.13 -9.02
N THR A 175 -7.47 7.42 -8.05
CA THR A 175 -7.57 7.00 -6.65
C THR A 175 -7.68 8.23 -5.75
N LYS A 176 -8.57 8.17 -4.76
CA LYS A 176 -8.66 9.18 -3.72
C LYS A 176 -7.53 8.97 -2.72
N LEU A 177 -6.76 10.03 -2.46
CA LEU A 177 -5.61 9.95 -1.57
C LEU A 177 -5.97 10.40 -0.15
N LEU A 178 -5.46 9.68 0.83
CA LEU A 178 -5.58 9.98 2.25
C LEU A 178 -4.24 10.53 2.74
N ASN A 179 -4.25 11.76 3.27
CA ASN A 179 -3.08 12.31 3.94
C ASN A 179 -2.81 11.53 5.23
N VAL A 180 -1.58 11.15 5.48
CA VAL A 180 -1.24 10.33 6.65
C VAL A 180 -0.79 11.23 7.79
N LEU A 181 -1.48 11.11 8.93
CA LEU A 181 -1.12 11.76 10.18
C LEU A 181 -0.24 10.82 11.01
N GLN A 182 0.94 11.29 11.37
CA GLN A 182 1.88 10.63 12.28
C GLN A 182 2.06 11.45 13.55
N GLY A 183 2.62 10.83 14.58
CA GLY A 183 2.99 11.48 15.85
C GLY A 183 3.16 10.45 16.94
N ASP A 184 4.10 10.70 17.85
CA ASP A 184 4.37 9.84 18.99
C ASP A 184 3.61 10.30 20.25
N ASP A 185 3.14 11.56 20.23
CA ASP A 185 2.30 12.20 21.22
C ASP A 185 1.41 13.28 20.57
N TRP A 186 0.56 13.92 21.37
CA TRP A 186 -0.32 14.97 20.91
C TRP A 186 0.43 16.16 20.28
N ASN A 187 1.56 16.57 20.86
CA ASN A 187 2.32 17.72 20.38
C ASN A 187 2.95 17.44 18.99
N THR A 188 3.59 16.30 18.85
CA THR A 188 4.20 15.87 17.57
C THR A 188 3.15 15.60 16.51
N ALA A 189 1.99 15.05 16.85
CA ALA A 189 0.86 14.88 15.96
C ALA A 189 0.29 16.25 15.49
N GLN A 190 0.22 17.24 16.37
CA GLN A 190 -0.22 18.59 16.01
C GLN A 190 0.77 19.27 15.07
N ILE A 191 2.08 19.17 15.33
CA ILE A 191 3.13 19.71 14.44
C ILE A 191 3.02 19.06 13.06
N TRP A 192 2.84 17.73 13.02
CA TRP A 192 2.68 17.00 11.76
C TRP A 192 1.43 17.48 10.99
N TYR A 193 0.29 17.52 11.68
CA TYR A 193 -0.96 18.00 11.10
C TYR A 193 -0.80 19.39 10.48
N ASP A 194 -0.23 20.34 11.22
CA ASP A 194 -0.05 21.72 10.76
C ASP A 194 0.85 21.81 9.52
N ALA A 195 1.82 20.91 9.40
CA ALA A 195 2.73 20.86 8.27
C ALA A 195 2.12 20.24 6.99
N VAL A 196 1.11 19.36 7.14
CA VAL A 196 0.58 18.60 5.98
C VAL A 196 -0.90 18.88 5.68
N LYS A 197 -1.62 19.65 6.51
CA LYS A 197 -3.06 19.90 6.38
C LYS A 197 -3.47 20.60 5.08
N ASP A 198 -2.58 21.40 4.49
CA ASP A 198 -2.85 22.19 3.30
C ASP A 198 -2.65 21.40 1.98
N PHE A 199 -2.24 20.15 2.06
CA PHE A 199 -2.23 19.27 0.88
C PHE A 199 -3.67 18.89 0.52
N GLU A 200 -4.05 19.11 -0.74
CA GLU A 200 -5.39 18.83 -1.26
C GLU A 200 -5.57 17.34 -1.54
N PHE A 201 -5.73 16.54 -0.47
CA PHE A 201 -6.10 15.13 -0.53
C PHE A 201 -7.53 14.94 -0.01
N GLU A 202 -8.16 13.81 -0.35
CA GLU A 202 -9.59 13.60 -0.15
C GLU A 202 -9.97 13.14 1.27
N GLY A 203 -8.98 12.91 2.15
CA GLY A 203 -9.23 12.52 3.53
C GLY A 203 -7.96 12.27 4.33
N TRP A 204 -8.11 11.61 5.47
CA TRP A 204 -7.04 11.36 6.43
C TRP A 204 -6.92 9.88 6.77
N ALA A 205 -5.69 9.42 6.99
CA ALA A 205 -5.36 8.15 7.58
C ALA A 205 -4.50 8.37 8.83
N MET A 206 -4.74 7.57 9.86
CA MET A 206 -4.00 7.65 11.11
C MET A 206 -2.85 6.63 11.08
N GLY A 207 -1.61 7.11 11.00
CA GLY A 207 -0.41 6.30 11.05
C GLY A 207 0.29 6.48 12.41
N GLY A 208 0.78 5.38 13.00
CA GLY A 208 1.59 5.44 14.22
C GLY A 208 0.86 5.77 15.53
N ILE A 209 -0.42 6.11 15.50
CA ILE A 209 -1.18 6.59 16.67
C ILE A 209 -1.56 5.45 17.66
N ASN A 210 -1.24 4.22 17.37
CA ASN A 210 -1.56 3.08 18.24
C ASN A 210 -0.79 3.06 19.59
N MET A 211 0.04 4.07 19.82
CA MET A 211 0.88 4.21 21.02
C MET A 211 0.48 5.43 21.90
N CYS A 212 -0.56 6.16 21.52
CA CYS A 212 -1.08 7.30 22.26
C CYS A 212 -2.23 6.92 23.18
#